data_dfd9ac58d29207734f2c2d81f6a4b034
#
_entry.id   dfd9ac58d29207734f2c2d81f6a4b034
#
_cell.length_a   1.000
_cell.length_b   1.000
_cell.length_c   1.000
_cell.angle_alpha   90.00
_cell.angle_beta   90.00
_cell.angle_gamma   90.00
#
_symmetry.space_group_name_H-M   'P 1'
#
loop_
_entity.id
_entity.type
_entity.pdbx_description
1 polymer ?
#
loop_
_entity_poly.entity_id
_entity_poly.type
_entity_poly.pdbx_seq_one_letter_code
_entity_poly.pdbx_strand_id
1 'polypeptide(L)'
;MIKLQVIGNLGADARVINTNGNEFVSFRVAHTESFTANGQKQSRTIWVDVAMNGNGGNLLQYLKKGAKVFVDGYPSFRIYDSAMNHCKMIGIQISARSVELCGGSSDAVPSELSTAEGEIIKVQKLFWTGSTNETMTQLFDSSMKKYDVDERGLIFPSHE
;
A
#
# COMPACT_ATOMS: atom_id res chain seq x y z
N MET A 1 9.33 -18.89 19.94
CA MET A 1 9.20 -17.55 19.32
C MET A 1 7.85 -17.51 18.63
N ILE A 2 7.06 -16.48 18.89
CA ILE A 2 5.76 -16.28 18.21
C ILE A 2 5.91 -15.09 17.26
N LYS A 3 5.55 -15.29 16.02
CA LYS A 3 5.52 -14.25 14.99
C LYS A 3 4.14 -14.17 14.36
N LEU A 4 3.76 -12.99 13.93
CA LEU A 4 2.56 -12.75 13.16
C LEU A 4 2.92 -11.99 11.89
N GLN A 5 2.37 -12.45 10.78
CA GLN A 5 2.49 -11.81 9.48
C GLN A 5 1.11 -11.44 8.97
N VAL A 6 0.98 -10.26 8.41
CA VAL A 6 -0.27 -9.79 7.83
C VAL A 6 -0.02 -9.10 6.51
N ILE A 7 -0.86 -9.37 5.52
CA ILE A 7 -0.98 -8.63 4.28
C ILE A 7 -2.35 -7.97 4.27
N GLY A 8 -2.38 -6.68 4.05
CA GLY A 8 -3.63 -5.94 4.00
C GLY A 8 -3.42 -4.49 3.61
N ASN A 9 -4.48 -3.72 3.70
CA ASN A 9 -4.48 -2.32 3.30
C ASN A 9 -4.60 -1.41 4.52
N LEU A 10 -3.90 -0.27 4.50
CA LEU A 10 -4.03 0.73 5.55
C LEU A 10 -5.45 1.34 5.56
N GLY A 11 -6.05 1.39 6.74
CA GLY A 11 -7.35 2.03 6.94
C GLY A 11 -7.29 3.56 7.02
N ALA A 12 -6.12 4.10 7.33
CA ALA A 12 -5.83 5.52 7.42
C ALA A 12 -4.33 5.74 7.22
N ASP A 13 -3.92 6.99 7.03
CA ASP A 13 -2.50 7.36 6.96
C ASP A 13 -1.78 6.98 8.25
N ALA A 14 -0.55 6.47 8.12
CA ALA A 14 0.32 6.21 9.26
C ALA A 14 0.71 7.51 9.97
N ARG A 15 0.86 7.43 11.28
CA ARG A 15 1.20 8.57 12.13
C ARG A 15 2.47 8.29 12.93
N VAL A 16 3.31 9.30 13.06
CA VAL A 16 4.41 9.27 14.01
C VAL A 16 3.89 9.67 15.39
N ILE A 17 4.13 8.84 16.37
CA ILE A 17 3.77 9.08 17.76
C ILE A 17 5.06 9.20 18.57
N ASN A 18 5.16 10.24 19.38
CA ASN A 18 6.25 10.43 20.31
C ASN A 18 5.72 10.28 21.74
N THR A 19 6.26 9.31 22.46
CA THR A 19 5.90 9.06 23.86
C THR A 19 7.17 8.95 24.69
N ASN A 20 7.36 9.85 25.62
CA ASN A 20 8.52 9.87 26.53
C ASN A 20 9.89 9.84 25.80
N GLY A 21 9.99 10.56 24.68
CA GLY A 21 11.21 10.62 23.89
C GLY A 21 11.42 9.45 22.92
N ASN A 22 10.50 8.49 22.91
CA ASN A 22 10.53 7.39 21.95
C ASN A 22 9.55 7.66 20.80
N GLU A 23 10.07 7.63 19.59
CA GLU A 23 9.26 7.76 18.36
C GLU A 23 8.90 6.39 17.80
N PHE A 24 7.66 6.25 17.39
CA PHE A 24 7.22 5.09 16.63
C PHE A 24 6.13 5.48 15.63
N VAL A 25 6.08 4.74 14.55
CA VAL A 25 5.02 4.88 13.53
C VAL A 25 3.88 3.93 13.89
N SER A 26 2.67 4.47 13.95
CA SER A 26 1.46 3.70 14.22
C SER A 26 0.53 3.76 13.01
N PHE A 27 0.01 2.61 12.63
CA PHE A 27 -1.00 2.48 11.59
C PHE A 27 -1.84 1.21 11.81
N ARG A 28 -2.97 1.14 11.12
CA ARG A 28 -3.89 0.00 11.20
C ARG A 28 -4.04 -0.66 9.84
N VAL A 29 -3.91 -1.97 9.81
CA VAL A 29 -4.02 -2.79 8.60
C VAL A 29 -5.32 -3.58 8.64
N ALA A 30 -6.08 -3.51 7.55
CA ALA A 30 -7.26 -4.32 7.30
C ALA A 30 -6.89 -5.51 6.41
N HIS A 31 -7.05 -6.71 6.92
CA HIS A 31 -7.01 -7.93 6.14
C HIS A 31 -8.43 -8.42 5.88
N THR A 32 -8.81 -8.52 4.61
CA THR A 32 -10.16 -8.95 4.22
C THR A 32 -10.09 -10.32 3.55
N GLU A 33 -10.82 -11.26 4.12
CA GLU A 33 -11.00 -12.60 3.57
C GLU A 33 -12.38 -12.73 2.96
N SER A 34 -12.46 -13.34 1.78
CA SER A 34 -13.73 -13.73 1.15
C SER A 34 -13.88 -15.24 1.18
N PHE A 35 -15.02 -15.71 1.61
CA PHE A 35 -15.34 -17.13 1.69
C PHE A 35 -16.79 -17.39 1.27
N THR A 36 -17.09 -18.62 0.91
CA THR A 36 -18.47 -19.02 0.58
C THR A 36 -19.04 -19.84 1.73
N ALA A 37 -20.15 -19.38 2.28
CA ALA A 37 -20.91 -20.11 3.30
C ALA A 37 -22.37 -20.24 2.84
N ASN A 38 -22.92 -21.45 2.93
CA ASN A 38 -24.30 -21.75 2.51
C ASN A 38 -24.63 -21.29 1.07
N GLY A 39 -23.65 -21.42 0.15
CA GLY A 39 -23.82 -21.01 -1.24
C GLY A 39 -23.77 -19.49 -1.47
N GLN A 40 -23.55 -18.69 -0.44
CA GLN A 40 -23.44 -17.24 -0.52
C GLN A 40 -22.02 -16.78 -0.27
N LYS A 41 -21.56 -15.81 -1.06
CA LYS A 41 -20.27 -15.18 -0.90
C LYS A 41 -20.31 -14.21 0.30
N GLN A 42 -19.46 -14.46 1.28
CA GLN A 42 -19.33 -13.63 2.48
C GLN A 42 -17.91 -13.08 2.57
N SER A 43 -17.74 -12.01 3.31
CA SER A 43 -16.42 -11.45 3.62
C SER A 43 -16.32 -11.07 5.09
N ARG A 44 -15.12 -11.18 5.65
CA ARG A 44 -14.80 -10.65 6.97
C ARG A 44 -13.52 -9.86 6.91
N THR A 45 -13.43 -8.82 7.71
CA THR A 45 -12.24 -7.98 7.84
C THR A 45 -11.66 -8.13 9.24
N ILE A 46 -10.37 -8.43 9.31
CA ILE A 46 -9.59 -8.47 10.55
C ILE A 46 -8.73 -7.23 10.57
N TRP A 47 -8.83 -6.46 11.65
CA TRP A 47 -8.04 -5.26 11.88
C TRP A 47 -6.85 -5.57 12.77
N VAL A 48 -5.67 -5.12 12.35
CA VAL A 48 -4.42 -5.29 13.08
C VAL A 48 -3.79 -3.93 13.30
N ASP A 49 -3.53 -3.58 14.55
CA ASP A 49 -2.77 -2.38 14.91
C ASP A 49 -1.27 -2.68 14.78
N VAL A 50 -0.54 -1.81 14.12
CA VAL A 50 0.91 -1.97 13.88
C VAL A 50 1.66 -0.81 14.50
N ALA A 51 2.71 -1.13 15.24
CA ALA A 51 3.68 -0.18 15.75
C ALA A 51 5.07 -0.53 15.22
N MET A 52 5.72 0.43 14.57
CA MET A 52 7.08 0.30 14.03
C MET A 52 7.98 1.32 14.71
N ASN A 53 9.10 0.89 15.28
CA ASN A 53 10.04 1.78 15.95
C ASN A 53 10.65 2.79 14.97
N GLY A 54 10.90 4.00 15.48
CA GLY A 54 11.44 5.12 14.71
C GLY A 54 10.40 5.94 14.01
N ASN A 55 10.84 6.88 13.18
CA ASN A 55 9.99 7.82 12.45
C ASN A 55 9.52 7.32 11.08
N GLY A 56 9.86 6.07 10.72
CA GLY A 56 9.48 5.48 9.43
C GLY A 56 10.36 5.89 8.25
N GLY A 57 11.22 6.90 8.40
CA GLY A 57 12.11 7.36 7.33
C GLY A 57 11.38 7.61 6.01
N ASN A 58 11.95 7.15 4.92
CA ASN A 58 11.35 7.30 3.58
C ASN A 58 10.07 6.48 3.38
N LEU A 59 9.84 5.43 4.19
CA LEU A 59 8.66 4.59 4.08
C LEU A 59 7.39 5.32 4.49
N LEU A 60 7.47 6.23 5.46
CA LEU A 60 6.32 6.95 6.02
C LEU A 60 5.46 7.64 4.96
N GLN A 61 6.09 8.25 3.97
CA GLN A 61 5.39 8.96 2.89
C GLN A 61 4.50 8.05 2.04
N TYR A 62 4.80 6.75 2.00
CA TYR A 62 4.03 5.74 1.24
C TYR A 62 3.00 5.01 2.10
N LEU A 63 3.05 5.14 3.43
CA LEU A 63 2.10 4.52 4.35
C LEU A 63 0.82 5.36 4.45
N LYS A 64 0.12 5.45 3.33
CA LYS A 64 -1.13 6.20 3.19
C LYS A 64 -2.35 5.29 3.20
N LYS A 65 -3.51 5.85 3.51
CA LYS A 65 -4.79 5.14 3.43
C LYS A 65 -4.91 4.37 2.11
N GLY A 66 -5.24 3.09 2.19
CA GLY A 66 -5.40 2.21 1.03
C GLY A 66 -4.10 1.55 0.56
N ALA A 67 -2.92 1.98 1.02
CA ALA A 67 -1.67 1.33 0.67
C ALA A 67 -1.67 -0.13 1.15
N LYS A 68 -1.25 -1.04 0.28
CA LYS A 68 -1.12 -2.46 0.60
C LYS A 68 0.26 -2.74 1.16
N VAL A 69 0.32 -3.39 2.30
CA VAL A 69 1.56 -3.69 3.02
C VAL A 69 1.62 -5.14 3.46
N PHE A 70 2.85 -5.64 3.55
CA PHE A 70 3.19 -6.85 4.28
C PHE A 70 3.90 -6.43 5.57
N VAL A 71 3.42 -6.93 6.69
CA VAL A 71 3.99 -6.67 8.02
C VAL A 71 4.38 -7.97 8.67
N ASP A 72 5.63 -8.07 9.12
CA ASP A 72 6.16 -9.17 9.94
C ASP A 72 6.59 -8.62 11.29
N GLY A 73 6.21 -9.29 12.36
CA GLY A 73 6.61 -8.86 13.69
C GLY A 73 6.12 -9.75 14.82
N TYR A 74 6.15 -9.19 16.00
CA TYR A 74 5.78 -9.88 17.24
C TYR A 74 4.36 -9.47 17.65
N PRO A 75 3.44 -10.45 17.83
CA PRO A 75 2.08 -10.13 18.19
C PRO A 75 1.94 -9.87 19.68
N SER A 76 1.02 -8.98 20.01
CA SER A 76 0.41 -8.85 21.32
C SER A 76 -1.11 -8.78 21.20
N PHE A 77 -1.80 -9.25 22.21
CA PHE A 77 -3.25 -9.32 22.22
C PHE A 77 -3.77 -8.57 23.42
N ARG A 78 -4.82 -7.81 23.24
CA ARG A 78 -5.50 -7.10 24.32
C ARG A 78 -7.00 -7.34 24.26
N ILE A 79 -7.63 -7.38 25.43
CA ILE A 79 -9.08 -7.40 25.51
C ILE A 79 -9.54 -5.97 25.76
N TYR A 80 -10.52 -5.50 25.00
CA TYR A 80 -11.13 -4.20 25.19
C TYR A 80 -12.65 -4.28 25.06
N ASP A 81 -13.33 -3.35 25.68
CA ASP A 81 -14.79 -3.24 25.59
C ASP A 81 -15.15 -2.42 24.34
N SER A 82 -15.91 -3.04 23.43
CA SER A 82 -16.38 -2.38 22.23
C SER A 82 -17.62 -1.53 22.56
N ALA A 83 -17.49 -0.23 22.37
CA ALA A 83 -18.61 0.70 22.55
C ALA A 83 -19.76 0.46 21.54
N MET A 84 -19.44 -0.07 20.36
CA MET A 84 -20.43 -0.35 19.32
C MET A 84 -21.18 -1.66 19.52
N ASN A 85 -20.49 -2.69 20.02
CA ASN A 85 -21.04 -4.04 20.10
C ASN A 85 -21.42 -4.44 21.53
N HIS A 86 -21.14 -3.58 22.52
CA HIS A 86 -21.40 -3.84 23.95
C HIS A 86 -20.83 -5.18 24.46
N CYS A 87 -19.75 -5.65 23.83
CA CYS A 87 -19.09 -6.89 24.19
C CYS A 87 -17.57 -6.70 24.25
N LYS A 88 -16.91 -7.67 24.88
CA LYS A 88 -15.45 -7.72 24.91
C LYS A 88 -14.92 -8.22 23.58
N MET A 89 -13.98 -7.47 23.03
CA MET A 89 -13.30 -7.78 21.76
C MET A 89 -11.81 -8.01 22.00
N ILE A 90 -11.21 -8.80 21.13
CA ILE A 90 -9.77 -9.02 21.13
C ILE A 90 -9.15 -8.07 20.08
N GLY A 91 -8.25 -7.22 20.52
CA GLY A 91 -7.41 -6.41 19.68
C GLY A 91 -6.08 -7.12 19.39
N ILE A 92 -5.69 -7.13 18.14
CA ILE A 92 -4.42 -7.69 17.66
C ILE A 92 -3.48 -6.53 17.39
N GLN A 93 -2.30 -6.58 17.98
CA GLN A 93 -1.23 -5.61 17.73
C GLN A 93 0.04 -6.32 17.31
N ILE A 94 0.76 -5.75 16.35
CA ILE A 94 2.07 -6.21 15.91
C ILE A 94 3.11 -5.14 16.22
N SER A 95 4.15 -5.51 16.97
CA SER A 95 5.40 -4.76 17.01
C SER A 95 6.19 -5.15 15.76
N ALA A 96 6.17 -4.29 14.75
CA ALA A 96 6.72 -4.61 13.44
C ALA A 96 8.25 -4.68 13.48
N ARG A 97 8.77 -5.77 12.95
CA ARG A 97 10.18 -5.96 12.62
C ARG A 97 10.48 -5.52 11.20
N SER A 98 9.55 -5.80 10.29
CA SER A 98 9.65 -5.47 8.88
C SER A 98 8.28 -5.01 8.37
N VAL A 99 8.28 -3.96 7.57
CA VAL A 99 7.11 -3.45 6.85
C VAL A 99 7.53 -3.24 5.40
N GLU A 100 6.85 -3.92 4.49
CA GLU A 100 7.12 -3.85 3.06
C GLU A 100 5.87 -3.39 2.31
N LEU A 101 6.07 -2.53 1.32
CA LEU A 101 4.99 -2.14 0.41
C LEU A 101 4.71 -3.29 -0.55
N CYS A 102 3.47 -3.76 -0.56
CA CYS A 102 3.02 -4.81 -1.46
C CYS A 102 2.26 -4.21 -2.63
N GLY A 103 2.88 -4.29 -3.79
CA GLY A 103 2.31 -3.77 -5.01
C GLY A 103 2.48 -2.26 -5.11
N GLY A 104 3.20 -1.83 -6.13
CA GLY A 104 2.82 -0.57 -6.71
C GLY A 104 1.39 -0.76 -7.18
N SER A 105 0.45 0.04 -6.68
CA SER A 105 -0.87 0.03 -7.24
C SER A 105 -0.73 0.38 -8.71
N SER A 106 -1.00 -0.57 -9.58
CA SER A 106 -1.29 -0.28 -10.98
C SER A 106 -2.45 0.73 -11.11
N ASP A 107 -3.12 1.02 -10.01
CA ASP A 107 -4.24 1.95 -9.89
C ASP A 107 -3.80 3.38 -9.56
N ALA A 108 -2.51 3.63 -9.28
CA ALA A 108 -1.97 4.96 -9.03
C ALA A 108 -1.19 5.50 -10.26
N VAL A 109 -1.42 4.97 -11.44
CA VAL A 109 -1.01 5.65 -12.66
C VAL A 109 -1.84 6.92 -12.74
N PRO A 110 -1.23 8.12 -12.71
CA PRO A 110 -1.98 9.34 -12.89
C PRO A 110 -2.74 9.25 -14.22
N SER A 111 -4.01 9.59 -14.20
CA SER A 111 -4.86 9.56 -15.40
C SER A 111 -4.39 10.54 -16.48
N GLU A 112 -3.56 11.49 -16.09
CA GLU A 112 -3.00 12.52 -16.95
C GLU A 112 -1.52 12.72 -16.64
N LEU A 113 -0.69 12.75 -17.66
CA LEU A 113 0.75 13.02 -17.57
C LEU A 113 1.13 14.12 -18.58
N SER A 114 2.12 14.92 -18.21
CA SER A 114 2.69 15.91 -19.12
C SER A 114 3.92 15.33 -19.84
N THR A 115 3.98 15.50 -21.15
CA THR A 115 5.19 15.18 -21.93
C THR A 115 6.29 16.21 -21.65
N ALA A 116 7.52 15.89 -22.06
CA ALA A 116 8.65 16.83 -21.99
C ALA A 116 8.41 18.12 -22.80
N GLU A 117 7.49 18.09 -23.76
CA GLU A 117 7.09 19.22 -24.62
C GLU A 117 5.89 19.99 -24.04
N GLY A 118 5.35 19.55 -22.87
CA GLY A 118 4.25 20.21 -22.18
C GLY A 118 2.85 19.79 -22.64
N GLU A 119 2.74 18.77 -23.49
CA GLU A 119 1.46 18.20 -23.89
C GLU A 119 0.88 17.32 -22.76
N ILE A 120 -0.40 17.48 -22.43
CA ILE A 120 -1.09 16.65 -21.44
C ILE A 120 -1.67 15.42 -22.15
N ILE A 121 -1.25 14.24 -21.73
CA ILE A 121 -1.74 12.97 -22.23
C ILE A 121 -2.60 12.24 -21.20
N LYS A 122 -3.72 11.65 -21.65
CA LYS A 122 -4.56 10.77 -20.84
C LYS A 122 -4.05 9.35 -20.92
N VAL A 123 -3.53 8.84 -19.81
CA VAL A 123 -2.92 7.50 -19.76
C VAL A 123 -3.98 6.48 -19.40
N GLN A 124 -4.19 5.48 -20.26
CA GLN A 124 -5.11 4.37 -19.99
C GLN A 124 -4.42 3.17 -19.37
N LYS A 125 -3.14 2.95 -19.66
CA LYS A 125 -2.43 1.77 -19.18
C LYS A 125 -0.93 1.95 -19.20
N LEU A 126 -0.29 1.53 -18.13
CA LEU A 126 1.16 1.43 -18.04
C LEU A 126 1.55 -0.01 -18.40
N PHE A 127 2.41 -0.20 -19.38
CA PHE A 127 3.00 -1.49 -19.69
C PHE A 127 4.47 -1.49 -19.31
N TRP A 128 4.85 -2.44 -18.50
CA TRP A 128 6.23 -2.78 -18.23
C TRP A 128 6.68 -3.81 -19.28
N THR A 129 7.58 -3.44 -20.15
CA THR A 129 8.28 -4.39 -21.02
C THR A 129 9.60 -4.76 -20.36
N GLY A 130 9.55 -5.70 -19.42
CA GLY A 130 10.76 -6.15 -18.74
C GLY A 130 11.57 -7.12 -19.57
N SER A 131 12.62 -6.62 -20.23
CA SER A 131 13.85 -7.37 -20.39
C SER A 131 14.78 -6.92 -19.26
N THR A 132 15.50 -7.85 -18.66
CA THR A 132 16.30 -7.66 -17.43
C THR A 132 17.44 -6.63 -17.53
N ASN A 133 17.55 -5.90 -18.63
CA ASN A 133 18.56 -4.87 -18.88
C ASN A 133 18.03 -3.55 -19.45
N GLU A 134 16.71 -3.38 -19.58
CA GLU A 134 16.13 -2.16 -20.15
C GLU A 134 15.12 -1.54 -19.19
N THR A 135 15.47 -0.37 -18.68
CA THR A 135 14.65 0.48 -17.79
C THR A 135 13.65 1.33 -18.57
N MET A 136 13.12 0.86 -19.69
CA MET A 136 12.13 1.61 -20.47
C MET A 136 10.71 1.21 -20.08
N THR A 137 9.97 2.17 -19.57
CA THR A 137 8.53 2.06 -19.34
C THR A 137 7.81 2.65 -20.55
N GLN A 138 6.93 1.88 -21.18
CA GLN A 138 6.07 2.38 -22.25
C GLN A 138 4.69 2.76 -21.73
N LEU A 139 4.23 3.93 -22.14
CA LEU A 139 2.91 4.47 -21.83
C LEU A 139 2.05 4.51 -23.08
N PHE A 140 0.75 4.32 -22.92
CA PHE A 140 -0.22 4.46 -24.01
C PHE A 140 -1.29 5.48 -23.59
N ASP A 141 -1.61 6.38 -24.49
CA ASP A 141 -2.75 7.29 -24.31
C ASP A 141 -4.10 6.61 -24.68
N SER A 142 -5.17 7.36 -24.57
CA SER A 142 -6.52 6.90 -24.93
C SER A 142 -6.67 6.53 -26.41
N SER A 143 -5.78 6.99 -27.25
CA SER A 143 -5.74 6.71 -28.69
C SER A 143 -4.78 5.58 -29.05
N MET A 144 -4.21 4.88 -28.04
CA MET A 144 -3.21 3.83 -28.18
C MET A 144 -1.88 4.31 -28.79
N LYS A 145 -1.61 5.62 -28.76
CA LYS A 145 -0.32 6.17 -29.13
C LYS A 145 0.71 5.84 -28.07
N LYS A 146 1.90 5.40 -28.47
CA LYS A 146 2.99 5.00 -27.59
C LYS A 146 3.85 6.19 -27.18
N TYR A 147 4.29 6.14 -25.93
CA TYR A 147 5.25 7.09 -25.35
C TYR A 147 6.33 6.32 -24.59
N ASP A 148 7.56 6.78 -24.68
CA ASP A 148 8.70 6.25 -23.93
C ASP A 148 9.00 7.16 -22.75
N VAL A 149 9.42 6.56 -21.63
CA VAL A 149 9.83 7.27 -20.43
C VAL A 149 11.32 7.04 -20.19
N ASP A 150 12.08 8.12 -20.08
CA ASP A 150 13.50 8.04 -19.79
C ASP A 150 13.81 7.76 -18.32
N GLU A 151 15.09 7.57 -17.99
CA GLU A 151 15.57 7.31 -16.64
C GLU A 151 15.27 8.45 -15.64
N ARG A 152 14.95 9.65 -16.15
CA ARG A 152 14.60 10.84 -15.37
C ARG A 152 13.10 10.99 -15.19
N GLY A 153 12.29 10.10 -15.77
CA GLY A 153 10.84 10.15 -15.75
C GLY A 153 10.24 11.13 -16.78
N LEU A 154 11.01 11.60 -17.77
CA LEU A 154 10.50 12.44 -18.84
C LEU A 154 9.85 11.58 -19.91
N ILE A 155 8.72 12.04 -20.44
CA ILE A 155 7.86 11.33 -21.38
C ILE A 155 8.05 11.91 -22.78
N PHE A 156 8.33 11.06 -23.74
CA PHE A 156 8.52 11.41 -25.14
C PHE A 156 7.61 10.58 -26.04
N PRO A 157 7.12 11.10 -27.17
CA PRO A 157 6.48 10.27 -28.19
C PRO A 157 7.42 9.17 -28.64
N SER A 158 6.94 7.92 -28.64
CA SER A 158 7.73 6.79 -29.12
C SER A 158 7.89 6.90 -30.64
N HIS A 159 9.11 6.92 -31.11
CA HIS A 159 9.42 6.84 -32.52
C HIS A 159 9.49 5.35 -32.92
N GLU A 160 8.58 4.91 -33.78
CA GLU A 160 8.69 3.61 -34.44
C GLU A 160 9.83 3.62 -35.49
#